data_3942c70092e0a0f4195c608950d4d724
#
_entry.id   3942c70092e0a0f4195c608950d4d724
#
_cell.length_a   1.000
_cell.length_b   1.000
_cell.length_c   1.000
_cell.angle_alpha   90.00
_cell.angle_beta   90.00
_cell.angle_gamma   90.00
#
_symmetry.space_group_name_H-M   'P 1'
#
loop_
_entity.id
_entity.type
_entity.pdbx_description
1 polymer ?
#
loop_
_entity_poly.entity_id
_entity_poly.type
_entity_poly.pdbx_seq_one_letter_code
_entity_poly.pdbx_strand_id
1 'polypeptide(L)'
;MTNSTFSIAKTTKPFGVQNFGIIEKILRNRYGFFEEIREGIDLQAKMKAMLISSVTFFALYGAVMGASSSLWQTMSSAVKLPILFVATLFVCVPSLYFFSLLFGSNQSLSQSLTVILTAITVTSVLLLSCAPITLFFLLTTPSQYQFFKLLNVAIFSISGLMGIVFLYQGIKVVSGSEREGATTRKWVLIMWMFVYAFVGSQMAWTIRPFIGAPGTPFELFRQLGGNFYSNIFYSIGEVLGLFIVR
;
A
#
# COMPACT_ATOMS: atom_id res chain seq x y z
N MET A 1 6.96 -1.49 58.36
CA MET A 1 6.11 -1.05 57.22
C MET A 1 6.94 -1.21 55.97
N THR A 2 6.82 -2.34 55.29
CA THR A 2 7.59 -2.71 54.12
C THR A 2 6.81 -2.35 52.88
N ASN A 3 7.27 -1.30 52.16
CA ASN A 3 6.76 -0.95 50.82
C ASN A 3 7.28 -1.95 49.81
N SER A 4 6.45 -2.87 49.38
CA SER A 4 6.69 -3.70 48.21
C SER A 4 6.35 -2.92 46.93
N THR A 5 7.36 -2.37 46.30
CA THR A 5 7.29 -1.83 44.92
C THR A 5 7.06 -2.98 43.95
N PHE A 6 5.83 -3.13 43.52
CA PHE A 6 5.46 -4.07 42.44
C PHE A 6 5.97 -3.51 41.11
N SER A 7 7.18 -3.92 40.71
CA SER A 7 7.72 -3.65 39.40
C SER A 7 6.94 -4.50 38.37
N ILE A 8 6.03 -3.85 37.64
CA ILE A 8 5.37 -4.48 36.50
C ILE A 8 6.44 -4.68 35.40
N ALA A 9 6.98 -5.88 35.34
CA ALA A 9 7.88 -6.30 34.27
C ALA A 9 7.12 -6.15 32.96
N LYS A 10 7.53 -5.17 32.14
CA LYS A 10 7.06 -4.97 30.79
C LYS A 10 7.49 -6.18 29.97
N THR A 11 6.62 -7.18 29.85
CA THR A 11 6.86 -8.39 29.07
C THR A 11 7.01 -7.96 27.62
N THR A 12 8.24 -7.82 27.15
CA THR A 12 8.56 -7.57 25.75
C THR A 12 8.17 -8.82 24.94
N LYS A 13 7.00 -8.77 24.32
CA LYS A 13 6.58 -9.81 23.39
C LYS A 13 7.62 -9.90 22.24
N PRO A 14 7.92 -11.10 21.72
CA PRO A 14 8.89 -11.25 20.65
C PRO A 14 8.47 -10.42 19.43
N PHE A 15 9.46 -9.85 18.75
CA PHE A 15 9.31 -8.84 17.69
C PHE A 15 8.26 -9.18 16.60
N GLY A 16 8.13 -10.46 16.22
CA GLY A 16 7.10 -10.91 15.28
C GLY A 16 5.67 -10.79 15.81
N VAL A 17 5.44 -11.10 17.07
CA VAL A 17 4.10 -11.10 17.69
C VAL A 17 3.55 -9.67 17.86
N GLN A 18 4.42 -8.68 18.06
CA GLN A 18 4.00 -7.27 18.15
C GLN A 18 3.51 -6.73 16.80
N ASN A 19 4.15 -7.11 15.70
CA ASN A 19 3.81 -6.63 14.37
C ASN A 19 2.46 -7.21 13.89
N PHE A 20 2.20 -8.50 14.16
CA PHE A 20 0.90 -9.11 13.84
C PHE A 20 -0.23 -8.56 14.73
N GLY A 21 0.03 -8.26 16.00
CA GLY A 21 -0.95 -7.68 16.90
C GLY A 21 -1.47 -6.33 16.46
N ILE A 22 -0.65 -5.51 15.77
CA ILE A 22 -1.09 -4.21 15.26
C ILE A 22 -2.04 -4.37 14.08
N ILE A 23 -1.79 -5.35 13.21
CA ILE A 23 -2.66 -5.67 12.07
C ILE A 23 -4.02 -6.17 12.54
N GLU A 24 -4.03 -7.10 13.50
CA GLU A 24 -5.27 -7.56 14.13
C GLU A 24 -6.07 -6.39 14.71
N LYS A 25 -5.41 -5.46 15.40
CA LYS A 25 -6.03 -4.28 15.98
C LYS A 25 -6.64 -3.37 14.92
N ILE A 26 -5.94 -3.11 13.82
CA ILE A 26 -6.42 -2.31 12.68
C ILE A 26 -7.68 -2.94 12.07
N LEU A 27 -7.69 -4.25 11.86
CA LEU A 27 -8.79 -4.93 11.19
C LEU A 27 -9.99 -5.18 12.10
N ARG A 28 -9.76 -5.48 13.38
CA ARG A 28 -10.80 -5.89 14.33
C ARG A 28 -11.40 -4.71 15.11
N ASN A 29 -10.59 -3.72 15.48
CA ASN A 29 -11.01 -2.55 16.25
C ASN A 29 -10.48 -1.25 15.65
N ARG A 30 -10.88 -0.96 14.41
CA ARG A 30 -10.39 0.21 13.65
C ARG A 30 -10.66 1.55 14.32
N TYR A 31 -11.84 1.72 14.94
CA TYR A 31 -12.18 2.98 15.59
C TYR A 31 -11.32 3.24 16.82
N GLY A 32 -11.15 2.26 17.71
CA GLY A 32 -10.24 2.38 18.86
C GLY A 32 -8.79 2.62 18.43
N PHE A 33 -8.35 2.03 17.31
CA PHE A 33 -7.02 2.26 16.78
C PHE A 33 -6.83 3.71 16.29
N PHE A 34 -7.84 4.30 15.61
CA PHE A 34 -7.79 5.69 15.17
C PHE A 34 -7.92 6.70 16.32
N GLU A 35 -8.69 6.39 17.37
CA GLU A 35 -8.74 7.20 18.59
C GLU A 35 -7.37 7.25 19.29
N GLU A 36 -6.67 6.11 19.41
CA GLU A 36 -5.30 6.10 19.94
C GLU A 36 -4.32 6.95 19.10
N ILE A 37 -4.51 7.00 17.76
CA ILE A 37 -3.73 7.90 16.89
C ILE A 37 -4.08 9.35 17.19
N ARG A 38 -5.35 9.66 17.40
CA ARG A 38 -5.83 11.00 17.75
C ARG A 38 -5.23 11.47 19.08
N GLU A 39 -5.18 10.58 20.07
CA GLU A 39 -4.60 10.84 21.38
C GLU A 39 -3.06 10.86 21.38
N GLY A 40 -2.43 10.49 20.27
CA GLY A 40 -0.97 10.47 20.14
C GLY A 40 -0.26 9.29 20.81
N ILE A 41 -1.01 8.23 21.16
CA ILE A 41 -0.49 7.09 21.93
C ILE A 41 0.42 6.23 21.07
N ASP A 42 1.68 6.08 21.46
CA ASP A 42 2.68 5.17 20.89
C ASP A 42 2.83 5.24 19.36
N LEU A 43 2.69 6.45 18.76
CA LEU A 43 2.71 6.63 17.30
C LEU A 43 3.98 6.06 16.66
N GLN A 44 5.15 6.27 17.23
CA GLN A 44 6.41 5.77 16.66
C GLN A 44 6.48 4.26 16.63
N ALA A 45 6.03 3.59 17.69
CA ALA A 45 5.98 2.13 17.75
C ALA A 45 4.99 1.57 16.70
N LYS A 46 3.81 2.21 16.57
CA LYS A 46 2.82 1.88 15.54
C LYS A 46 3.37 2.06 14.12
N MET A 47 4.00 3.20 13.84
CA MET A 47 4.60 3.47 12.51
C MET A 47 5.67 2.44 12.16
N LYS A 48 6.58 2.11 13.07
CA LYS A 48 7.63 1.09 12.84
C LYS A 48 7.02 -0.28 12.55
N ALA A 49 6.07 -0.73 13.38
CA ALA A 49 5.43 -2.03 13.21
C ALA A 49 4.66 -2.12 11.87
N MET A 50 3.89 -1.08 11.51
CA MET A 50 3.16 -1.01 10.24
C MET A 50 4.09 -0.97 9.04
N LEU A 51 5.18 -0.20 9.10
CA LEU A 51 6.16 -0.12 8.01
C LEU A 51 6.82 -1.48 7.76
N ILE A 52 7.29 -2.15 8.82
CA ILE A 52 7.93 -3.46 8.70
C ILE A 52 6.96 -4.50 8.14
N SER A 53 5.73 -4.55 8.67
CA SER A 53 4.70 -5.48 8.18
C SER A 53 4.36 -5.23 6.72
N SER A 54 4.17 -3.97 6.34
CA SER A 54 3.85 -3.60 4.94
C SER A 54 4.97 -3.97 3.98
N VAL A 55 6.22 -3.65 4.33
CA VAL A 55 7.40 -4.03 3.52
C VAL A 55 7.47 -5.54 3.32
N THR A 56 7.26 -6.31 4.40
CA THR A 56 7.27 -7.78 4.33
C THR A 56 6.15 -8.32 3.43
N PHE A 57 4.93 -7.81 3.58
CA PHE A 57 3.78 -8.28 2.78
C PHE A 57 3.88 -7.90 1.31
N PHE A 58 4.34 -6.68 1.02
CA PHE A 58 4.62 -6.28 -0.35
C PHE A 58 5.75 -7.11 -0.96
N ALA A 59 6.80 -7.42 -0.21
CA ALA A 59 7.89 -8.26 -0.70
C ALA A 59 7.39 -9.67 -1.06
N LEU A 60 6.59 -10.28 -0.20
CA LEU A 60 5.99 -11.60 -0.45
C LEU A 60 5.08 -11.59 -1.69
N TYR A 61 4.19 -10.59 -1.80
CA TYR A 61 3.33 -10.47 -2.98
C TYR A 61 4.12 -10.19 -4.25
N GLY A 62 5.14 -9.32 -4.17
CA GLY A 62 6.06 -9.04 -5.28
C GLY A 62 6.82 -10.27 -5.73
N ALA A 63 7.24 -11.15 -4.79
CA ALA A 63 7.85 -12.44 -5.12
C ALA A 63 6.89 -13.32 -5.92
N VAL A 64 5.61 -13.42 -5.50
CA VAL A 64 4.60 -14.18 -6.25
C VAL A 64 4.41 -13.64 -7.66
N MET A 65 4.34 -12.31 -7.83
CA MET A 65 4.24 -11.70 -9.16
C MET A 65 5.45 -12.01 -10.05
N GLY A 66 6.65 -11.90 -9.50
CA GLY A 66 7.90 -12.13 -10.23
C GLY A 66 8.16 -13.61 -10.55
N ALA A 67 7.58 -14.52 -9.80
CA ALA A 67 7.73 -15.98 -9.99
C ALA A 67 7.20 -16.47 -11.35
N SER A 68 6.44 -15.62 -12.06
CA SER A 68 5.93 -15.91 -13.41
C SER A 68 7.01 -16.07 -14.49
N SER A 69 8.22 -15.58 -14.26
CA SER A 69 9.27 -15.50 -15.29
C SER A 69 10.56 -16.20 -14.88
N SER A 70 11.21 -15.74 -13.82
CA SER A 70 12.50 -16.27 -13.37
C SER A 70 12.77 -15.98 -11.91
N LEU A 71 13.75 -16.70 -11.31
CA LEU A 71 14.20 -16.42 -9.95
C LEU A 71 14.73 -14.98 -9.79
N TRP A 72 15.44 -14.47 -10.78
CA TRP A 72 15.93 -13.07 -10.77
C TRP A 72 14.79 -12.05 -10.80
N GLN A 73 13.73 -12.34 -11.57
CA GLN A 73 12.53 -11.51 -11.60
C GLN A 73 11.78 -11.57 -10.27
N THR A 74 11.71 -12.74 -9.65
CA THR A 74 11.14 -12.93 -8.31
C THR A 74 11.81 -12.04 -7.28
N MET A 75 13.13 -12.06 -7.20
CA MET A 75 13.90 -11.23 -6.28
C MET A 75 13.75 -9.73 -6.59
N SER A 76 13.83 -9.37 -7.86
CA SER A 76 13.65 -8.01 -8.33
C SER A 76 12.28 -7.45 -7.92
N SER A 77 11.21 -8.19 -8.16
CA SER A 77 9.84 -7.75 -7.87
C SER A 77 9.56 -7.72 -6.37
N ALA A 78 10.14 -8.65 -5.60
CA ALA A 78 10.06 -8.66 -4.14
C ALA A 78 10.68 -7.40 -3.51
N VAL A 79 11.71 -6.84 -4.12
CA VAL A 79 12.35 -5.59 -3.66
C VAL A 79 11.65 -4.36 -4.22
N LYS A 80 11.27 -4.38 -5.49
CA LYS A 80 10.66 -3.23 -6.18
C LYS A 80 9.31 -2.86 -5.61
N LEU A 81 8.50 -3.83 -5.23
CA LEU A 81 7.15 -3.55 -4.76
C LEU A 81 7.13 -2.78 -3.42
N PRO A 82 7.88 -3.16 -2.38
CA PRO A 82 8.04 -2.32 -1.21
C PRO A 82 8.60 -0.93 -1.52
N ILE A 83 9.63 -0.85 -2.37
CA ILE A 83 10.25 0.42 -2.78
C ILE A 83 9.20 1.32 -3.45
N LEU A 84 8.37 0.79 -4.32
CA LEU A 84 7.28 1.54 -4.96
C LEU A 84 6.40 2.25 -3.93
N PHE A 85 5.90 1.52 -2.92
CA PHE A 85 5.01 2.08 -1.92
C PHE A 85 5.71 3.07 -0.99
N VAL A 86 6.94 2.77 -0.56
CA VAL A 86 7.74 3.66 0.31
C VAL A 86 8.13 4.93 -0.45
N ALA A 87 8.57 4.81 -1.70
CA ALA A 87 8.93 5.97 -2.52
C ALA A 87 7.70 6.85 -2.83
N THR A 88 6.56 6.24 -3.17
CA THR A 88 5.31 6.99 -3.38
C THR A 88 4.88 7.71 -2.09
N LEU A 89 5.00 7.05 -0.94
CA LEU A 89 4.75 7.65 0.37
C LEU A 89 5.65 8.87 0.58
N PHE A 90 6.96 8.71 0.36
CA PHE A 90 7.94 9.77 0.57
C PHE A 90 7.67 11.00 -0.31
N VAL A 91 7.27 10.80 -1.56
CA VAL A 91 6.91 11.89 -2.50
C VAL A 91 5.60 12.57 -2.10
N CYS A 92 4.60 11.80 -1.65
CA CYS A 92 3.24 12.32 -1.44
C CYS A 92 3.00 12.87 -0.03
N VAL A 93 3.77 12.46 0.98
CA VAL A 93 3.58 12.94 2.37
C VAL A 93 3.76 14.44 2.54
N PRO A 94 4.80 15.08 1.98
CA PRO A 94 4.95 16.54 2.10
C PRO A 94 3.76 17.30 1.56
N SER A 95 3.19 16.86 0.43
CA SER A 95 2.01 17.50 -0.16
C SER A 95 0.77 17.37 0.73
N LEU A 96 0.53 16.20 1.33
CA LEU A 96 -0.59 16.01 2.25
C LEU A 96 -0.45 16.90 3.49
N TYR A 97 0.75 16.96 4.06
CA TYR A 97 1.02 17.78 5.23
C TYR A 97 0.80 19.27 4.93
N PHE A 98 1.31 19.75 3.80
CA PHE A 98 1.12 21.11 3.36
C PHE A 98 -0.37 21.47 3.19
N PHE A 99 -1.13 20.61 2.52
CA PHE A 99 -2.58 20.79 2.39
C PHE A 99 -3.29 20.74 3.75
N SER A 100 -2.89 19.84 4.64
CA SER A 100 -3.49 19.76 5.98
C SER A 100 -3.30 21.08 6.77
N LEU A 101 -2.13 21.69 6.69
CA LEU A 101 -1.84 22.99 7.32
C LEU A 101 -2.67 24.12 6.71
N LEU A 102 -2.75 24.21 5.38
CA LEU A 102 -3.50 25.25 4.68
C LEU A 102 -4.98 25.28 5.06
N PHE A 103 -5.55 24.10 5.35
CA PHE A 103 -6.96 23.95 5.67
C PHE A 103 -7.25 23.82 7.18
N GLY A 104 -6.33 24.30 8.02
CA GLY A 104 -6.52 24.44 9.46
C GLY A 104 -6.65 23.13 10.24
N SER A 105 -5.98 22.06 9.78
CA SER A 105 -5.93 20.81 10.52
C SER A 105 -4.98 20.94 11.72
N ASN A 106 -5.47 20.63 12.92
CA ASN A 106 -4.66 20.57 14.14
C ASN A 106 -3.87 19.26 14.29
N GLN A 107 -3.80 18.43 13.23
CA GLN A 107 -3.10 17.15 13.28
C GLN A 107 -1.59 17.35 13.21
N SER A 108 -0.87 16.58 14.06
CA SER A 108 0.59 16.51 13.96
C SER A 108 1.00 15.72 12.70
N LEU A 109 2.20 16.00 12.20
CA LEU A 109 2.80 15.24 11.11
C LEU A 109 2.85 13.73 11.42
N SER A 110 3.15 13.37 12.67
CA SER A 110 3.21 11.98 13.11
C SER A 110 1.84 11.30 13.08
N GLN A 111 0.77 11.98 13.44
CA GLN A 111 -0.60 11.46 13.33
C GLN A 111 -0.98 11.23 11.87
N SER A 112 -0.73 12.21 11.00
CA SER A 112 -1.01 12.10 9.55
C SER A 112 -0.24 10.94 8.92
N LEU A 113 1.05 10.82 9.22
CA LEU A 113 1.89 9.70 8.77
C LEU A 113 1.36 8.35 9.25
N THR A 114 0.92 8.26 10.52
CA THR A 114 0.39 7.03 11.08
C THR A 114 -0.89 6.60 10.38
N VAL A 115 -1.79 7.54 10.06
CA VAL A 115 -3.03 7.25 9.31
C VAL A 115 -2.73 6.78 7.90
N ILE A 116 -1.78 7.40 7.19
CA ILE A 116 -1.37 6.97 5.85
C ILE A 116 -0.74 5.58 5.89
N LEU A 117 0.15 5.32 6.84
CA LEU A 117 0.75 4.00 7.03
C LEU A 117 -0.30 2.93 7.35
N THR A 118 -1.37 3.28 8.06
CA THR A 118 -2.50 2.36 8.28
C THR A 118 -3.14 1.95 6.96
N ALA A 119 -3.42 2.91 6.06
CA ALA A 119 -3.98 2.63 4.75
C ALA A 119 -3.05 1.74 3.90
N ILE A 120 -1.75 2.02 3.90
CA ILE A 120 -0.74 1.22 3.21
C ILE A 120 -0.66 -0.20 3.79
N THR A 121 -0.73 -0.33 5.11
CA THR A 121 -0.74 -1.64 5.79
C THR A 121 -1.97 -2.46 5.40
N VAL A 122 -3.16 -1.87 5.39
CA VAL A 122 -4.39 -2.53 4.93
C VAL A 122 -4.26 -2.97 3.48
N THR A 123 -3.75 -2.11 2.59
CA THR A 123 -3.48 -2.46 1.20
C THR A 123 -2.54 -3.65 1.08
N SER A 124 -1.44 -3.67 1.84
CA SER A 124 -0.45 -4.76 1.81
C SER A 124 -1.03 -6.10 2.31
N VAL A 125 -1.87 -6.06 3.35
CA VAL A 125 -2.57 -7.25 3.88
C VAL A 125 -3.53 -7.82 2.83
N LEU A 126 -4.31 -6.97 2.17
CA LEU A 126 -5.26 -7.39 1.14
C LEU A 126 -4.54 -7.97 -0.09
N LEU A 127 -3.44 -7.34 -0.53
CA LEU A 127 -2.62 -7.89 -1.60
C LEU A 127 -2.09 -9.27 -1.24
N LEU A 128 -1.52 -9.44 -0.05
CA LEU A 128 -1.04 -10.74 0.39
C LEU A 128 -2.16 -11.78 0.49
N SER A 129 -3.36 -11.37 0.93
CA SER A 129 -4.54 -12.26 0.96
C SER A 129 -4.96 -12.72 -0.44
N CYS A 130 -4.71 -11.92 -1.48
CA CYS A 130 -4.95 -12.28 -2.87
C CYS A 130 -3.78 -13.07 -3.51
N ALA A 131 -2.65 -13.22 -2.83
CA ALA A 131 -1.50 -13.95 -3.37
C ALA A 131 -1.82 -15.40 -3.80
N PRO A 132 -2.63 -16.18 -3.08
CA PRO A 132 -3.04 -17.52 -3.52
C PRO A 132 -3.80 -17.51 -4.85
N ILE A 133 -4.64 -16.49 -5.09
CA ILE A 133 -5.38 -16.31 -6.35
C ILE A 133 -4.39 -16.03 -7.49
N THR A 134 -3.47 -15.11 -7.27
CA THR A 134 -2.41 -14.76 -8.22
C THR A 134 -1.55 -16.00 -8.54
N LEU A 135 -1.17 -16.75 -7.53
CA LEU A 135 -0.38 -17.98 -7.68
C LEU A 135 -1.15 -19.07 -8.46
N PHE A 136 -2.44 -19.24 -8.19
CA PHE A 136 -3.29 -20.17 -8.92
C PHE A 136 -3.30 -19.86 -10.42
N PHE A 137 -3.56 -18.61 -10.80
CA PHE A 137 -3.56 -18.22 -12.21
C PHE A 137 -2.16 -18.27 -12.84
N LEU A 138 -1.11 -18.01 -12.07
CA LEU A 138 0.26 -18.20 -12.53
C LEU A 138 0.53 -19.65 -12.97
N LEU A 139 0.02 -20.62 -12.22
CA LEU A 139 0.24 -22.06 -12.49
C LEU A 139 -0.70 -22.60 -13.59
N THR A 140 -1.92 -22.05 -13.69
CA THR A 140 -2.95 -22.58 -14.61
C THR A 140 -2.96 -21.90 -15.99
N THR A 141 -2.47 -20.66 -16.09
CA THR A 141 -2.48 -19.89 -17.35
C THR A 141 -1.11 -19.26 -17.70
N PRO A 142 -0.04 -20.04 -17.78
CA PRO A 142 1.32 -19.50 -17.93
C PRO A 142 1.57 -18.75 -19.24
N SER A 143 0.78 -19.02 -20.29
CA SER A 143 0.92 -18.40 -21.60
C SER A 143 0.18 -17.06 -21.76
N GLN A 144 -0.70 -16.67 -20.83
CA GLN A 144 -1.54 -15.48 -20.96
C GLN A 144 -0.98 -14.29 -20.16
N TYR A 145 0.15 -13.77 -20.60
CA TYR A 145 0.84 -12.64 -19.97
C TYR A 145 -0.05 -11.41 -19.75
N GLN A 146 -0.87 -11.01 -20.74
CA GLN A 146 -1.72 -9.84 -20.63
C GLN A 146 -2.85 -10.03 -19.62
N PHE A 147 -3.45 -11.22 -19.59
CA PHE A 147 -4.45 -11.57 -18.58
C PHE A 147 -3.85 -11.50 -17.15
N PHE A 148 -2.67 -12.10 -16.94
CA PHE A 148 -1.99 -12.08 -15.65
C PHE A 148 -1.64 -10.66 -15.19
N LYS A 149 -1.21 -9.81 -16.13
CA LYS A 149 -0.97 -8.39 -15.87
C LYS A 149 -2.24 -7.66 -15.44
N LEU A 150 -3.35 -7.82 -16.17
CA LEU A 150 -4.64 -7.19 -15.85
C LEU A 150 -5.22 -7.71 -14.54
N LEU A 151 -5.11 -8.99 -14.24
CA LEU A 151 -5.50 -9.57 -12.96
C LEU A 151 -4.78 -8.87 -11.80
N ASN A 152 -3.47 -8.72 -11.89
CA ASN A 152 -2.72 -8.02 -10.85
C ASN A 152 -3.14 -6.54 -10.73
N VAL A 153 -3.35 -5.84 -11.85
CA VAL A 153 -3.85 -4.45 -11.83
C VAL A 153 -5.22 -4.37 -11.13
N ALA A 154 -6.12 -5.31 -11.40
CA ALA A 154 -7.42 -5.37 -10.72
C ALA A 154 -7.27 -5.60 -9.21
N ILE A 155 -6.41 -6.55 -8.79
CA ILE A 155 -6.12 -6.83 -7.38
C ILE A 155 -5.53 -5.58 -6.69
N PHE A 156 -4.56 -4.90 -7.32
CA PHE A 156 -3.99 -3.66 -6.80
C PHE A 156 -5.04 -2.56 -6.68
N SER A 157 -5.93 -2.42 -7.67
CA SER A 157 -6.99 -1.41 -7.67
C SER A 157 -7.97 -1.65 -6.52
N ILE A 158 -8.45 -2.88 -6.34
CA ILE A 158 -9.37 -3.24 -5.25
C ILE A 158 -8.71 -3.03 -3.89
N SER A 159 -7.49 -3.53 -3.71
CA SER A 159 -6.74 -3.38 -2.46
C SER A 159 -6.45 -1.91 -2.13
N GLY A 160 -6.08 -1.12 -3.14
CA GLY A 160 -5.85 0.32 -3.02
C GLY A 160 -7.12 1.09 -2.65
N LEU A 161 -8.26 0.77 -3.28
CA LEU A 161 -9.56 1.38 -2.93
C LEU A 161 -9.92 1.12 -1.47
N MET A 162 -9.71 -0.11 -0.97
CA MET A 162 -9.92 -0.41 0.45
C MET A 162 -8.97 0.38 1.36
N GLY A 163 -7.70 0.52 0.98
CA GLY A 163 -6.75 1.39 1.68
C GLY A 163 -7.23 2.84 1.75
N ILE A 164 -7.78 3.37 0.65
CA ILE A 164 -8.40 4.71 0.59
C ILE A 164 -9.58 4.84 1.57
N VAL A 165 -10.43 3.83 1.67
CA VAL A 165 -11.55 3.83 2.63
C VAL A 165 -11.04 3.93 4.06
N PHE A 166 -9.99 3.17 4.41
CA PHE A 166 -9.36 3.26 5.74
C PHE A 166 -8.70 4.62 5.97
N LEU A 167 -8.02 5.18 4.97
CA LEU A 167 -7.44 6.52 5.03
C LEU A 167 -8.50 7.58 5.34
N TYR A 168 -9.62 7.56 4.60
CA TYR A 168 -10.73 8.50 4.81
C TYR A 168 -11.31 8.38 6.22
N GLN A 169 -11.55 7.15 6.70
CA GLN A 169 -12.06 6.90 8.04
C GLN A 169 -11.09 7.39 9.12
N GLY A 170 -9.79 7.10 8.96
CA GLY A 170 -8.75 7.52 9.88
C GLY A 170 -8.66 9.03 10.00
N ILE A 171 -8.64 9.73 8.87
CA ILE A 171 -8.60 11.19 8.87
C ILE A 171 -9.86 11.78 9.51
N LYS A 172 -11.04 11.22 9.25
CA LYS A 172 -12.30 11.66 9.86
C LYS A 172 -12.27 11.55 11.39
N VAL A 173 -11.73 10.45 11.93
CA VAL A 173 -11.64 10.24 13.38
C VAL A 173 -10.57 11.14 14.00
N VAL A 174 -9.39 11.20 13.39
CA VAL A 174 -8.23 11.93 13.94
C VAL A 174 -8.41 13.45 13.85
N SER A 175 -9.07 13.97 12.78
CA SER A 175 -9.35 15.41 12.64
C SER A 175 -10.42 15.95 13.61
N GLY A 176 -11.19 15.08 14.27
CA GLY A 176 -12.31 15.48 15.10
C GLY A 176 -13.50 16.07 14.32
N SER A 177 -14.57 16.39 15.06
CA SER A 177 -15.86 16.80 14.49
C SER A 177 -16.01 18.33 14.37
N GLU A 178 -14.94 19.06 14.07
CA GLU A 178 -15.06 20.50 13.85
C GLU A 178 -15.89 20.76 12.58
N ARG A 179 -17.05 21.41 12.76
CA ARG A 179 -18.05 21.62 11.71
C ARG A 179 -17.63 22.62 10.62
N GLU A 180 -16.76 23.57 10.94
CA GLU A 180 -16.26 24.54 9.97
C GLU A 180 -15.15 23.95 9.10
N GLY A 181 -15.33 24.01 7.77
CA GLY A 181 -14.36 23.53 6.78
C GLY A 181 -14.37 22.01 6.49
N ALA A 182 -15.27 21.22 7.05
CA ALA A 182 -15.34 19.77 6.84
C ALA A 182 -15.51 19.39 5.36
N THR A 183 -16.31 20.14 4.61
CA THR A 183 -16.53 19.90 3.16
C THR A 183 -15.28 20.19 2.36
N THR A 184 -14.58 21.28 2.63
CA THR A 184 -13.34 21.65 1.93
C THR A 184 -12.24 20.61 2.21
N ARG A 185 -12.07 20.19 3.46
CA ARG A 185 -11.12 19.11 3.83
C ARG A 185 -11.42 17.81 3.11
N LYS A 186 -12.69 17.43 2.99
CA LYS A 186 -13.11 16.24 2.23
C LYS A 186 -12.68 16.31 0.77
N TRP A 187 -12.92 17.43 0.10
CA TRP A 187 -12.54 17.60 -1.30
C TRP A 187 -11.02 17.60 -1.50
N VAL A 188 -10.28 18.26 -0.62
CA VAL A 188 -8.80 18.22 -0.64
C VAL A 188 -8.27 16.81 -0.49
N LEU A 189 -8.82 16.02 0.43
CA LEU A 189 -8.44 14.62 0.60
C LEU A 189 -8.74 13.79 -0.63
N ILE A 190 -9.92 13.96 -1.23
CA ILE A 190 -10.28 13.25 -2.47
C ILE A 190 -9.30 13.63 -3.59
N MET A 191 -9.02 14.92 -3.79
CA MET A 191 -8.02 15.37 -4.76
C MET A 191 -6.64 14.75 -4.47
N TRP A 192 -6.21 14.77 -3.21
CA TRP A 192 -4.92 14.20 -2.84
C TRP A 192 -4.86 12.69 -3.09
N MET A 193 -5.94 11.95 -2.83
CA MET A 193 -6.03 10.52 -3.14
C MET A 193 -5.86 10.25 -4.64
N PHE A 194 -6.46 11.08 -5.50
CA PHE A 194 -6.24 10.99 -6.95
C PHE A 194 -4.79 11.25 -7.33
N VAL A 195 -4.17 12.28 -6.75
CA VAL A 195 -2.74 12.58 -6.97
C VAL A 195 -1.87 11.41 -6.50
N TYR A 196 -2.15 10.83 -5.32
CA TYR A 196 -1.43 9.68 -4.82
C TYR A 196 -1.55 8.46 -5.74
N ALA A 197 -2.76 8.15 -6.20
CA ALA A 197 -3.00 7.05 -7.14
C ALA A 197 -2.30 7.29 -8.50
N PHE A 198 -2.34 8.52 -8.99
CA PHE A 198 -1.66 8.91 -10.22
C PHE A 198 -0.14 8.79 -10.08
N VAL A 199 0.45 9.37 -9.03
CA VAL A 199 1.90 9.28 -8.77
C VAL A 199 2.33 7.82 -8.59
N GLY A 200 1.58 7.03 -7.81
CA GLY A 200 1.85 5.61 -7.60
C GLY A 200 1.83 4.81 -8.90
N SER A 201 0.86 5.06 -9.79
CA SER A 201 0.78 4.37 -11.08
C SER A 201 1.94 4.74 -12.02
N GLN A 202 2.37 6.02 -12.04
CA GLN A 202 3.52 6.45 -12.83
C GLN A 202 4.84 5.94 -12.24
N MET A 203 4.98 5.89 -10.92
CA MET A 203 6.12 5.26 -10.26
C MET A 203 6.20 3.77 -10.59
N ALA A 204 5.07 3.05 -10.55
CA ALA A 204 5.01 1.65 -10.98
C ALA A 204 5.45 1.48 -12.44
N TRP A 205 5.03 2.38 -13.32
CA TRP A 205 5.46 2.37 -14.72
C TRP A 205 6.96 2.61 -14.88
N THR A 206 7.53 3.50 -14.09
CA THR A 206 8.94 3.86 -14.13
C THR A 206 9.85 2.71 -13.70
N ILE A 207 9.50 1.99 -12.63
CA ILE A 207 10.35 0.91 -12.08
C ILE A 207 10.01 -0.49 -12.64
N ARG A 208 9.13 -0.57 -13.67
CA ARG A 208 8.82 -1.84 -14.35
C ARG A 208 10.11 -2.53 -14.89
N PRO A 209 10.14 -3.82 -15.15
CA PRO A 209 9.05 -4.77 -15.04
C PRO A 209 8.91 -5.35 -13.63
N PHE A 210 7.66 -5.61 -13.21
CA PHE A 210 7.33 -6.46 -12.05
C PHE A 210 7.06 -7.89 -12.49
N ILE A 211 6.53 -8.05 -13.70
CA ILE A 211 6.24 -9.32 -14.34
C ILE A 211 7.15 -9.42 -15.56
N GLY A 212 7.94 -10.48 -15.67
CA GLY A 212 8.78 -10.71 -16.86
C GLY A 212 7.91 -11.05 -18.07
N ALA A 213 8.25 -10.52 -19.24
CA ALA A 213 7.56 -10.88 -20.46
C ALA A 213 8.10 -12.25 -20.98
N PRO A 214 7.21 -13.12 -21.51
CA PRO A 214 7.63 -14.41 -22.07
C PRO A 214 8.67 -14.23 -23.19
N GLY A 215 9.72 -15.05 -23.17
CA GLY A 215 10.76 -15.04 -24.21
C GLY A 215 11.74 -13.86 -24.15
N THR A 216 11.62 -12.97 -23.17
CA THR A 216 12.58 -11.87 -22.99
C THR A 216 13.58 -12.18 -21.87
N PRO A 217 14.87 -11.77 -22.02
CA PRO A 217 15.85 -11.90 -20.96
C PRO A 217 15.44 -11.06 -19.74
N PHE A 218 16.02 -11.37 -18.58
CA PHE A 218 15.82 -10.58 -17.38
C PHE A 218 16.32 -9.14 -17.58
N GLU A 219 15.43 -8.17 -17.29
CA GLU A 219 15.73 -6.74 -17.29
C GLU A 219 15.42 -6.16 -15.91
N LEU A 220 16.38 -5.46 -15.32
CA LEU A 220 16.11 -4.77 -14.06
C LEU A 220 15.15 -3.60 -14.27
N PHE A 221 15.36 -2.80 -15.29
CA PHE A 221 14.48 -1.71 -15.71
C PHE A 221 14.24 -1.80 -17.21
N ARG A 222 13.00 -1.56 -17.63
CA ARG A 222 12.64 -1.51 -19.04
C ARG A 222 12.68 -0.08 -19.55
N GLN A 223 13.08 0.12 -20.80
CA GLN A 223 13.13 1.44 -21.43
C GLN A 223 11.80 2.18 -21.25
N LEU A 224 11.88 3.46 -20.90
CA LEU A 224 10.71 4.32 -20.73
C LEU A 224 10.09 4.63 -22.09
N GLY A 225 8.85 4.24 -22.27
CA GLY A 225 8.05 4.52 -23.47
C GLY A 225 6.56 4.39 -23.14
N GLY A 226 5.72 5.27 -23.68
CA GLY A 226 4.31 5.33 -23.34
C GLY A 226 4.05 5.70 -21.86
N ASN A 227 2.86 5.39 -21.38
CA ASN A 227 2.49 5.57 -19.98
C ASN A 227 1.71 4.36 -19.45
N PHE A 228 1.51 4.31 -18.13
CA PHE A 228 0.78 3.23 -17.47
C PHE A 228 -0.61 3.01 -18.08
N TYR A 229 -1.37 4.07 -18.28
CA TYR A 229 -2.76 3.97 -18.73
C TYR A 229 -2.88 3.48 -20.16
N SER A 230 -2.10 4.02 -21.10
CA SER A 230 -2.09 3.55 -22.49
C SER A 230 -1.73 2.06 -22.59
N ASN A 231 -0.82 1.57 -21.74
CA ASN A 231 -0.47 0.17 -21.72
C ASN A 231 -1.60 -0.73 -21.17
N ILE A 232 -2.37 -0.25 -20.19
CA ILE A 232 -3.55 -0.98 -19.68
C ILE A 232 -4.62 -1.05 -20.76
N PHE A 233 -4.95 0.06 -21.43
CA PHE A 233 -5.91 0.06 -22.54
C PHE A 233 -5.51 -0.90 -23.65
N TYR A 234 -4.24 -0.92 -24.04
CA TYR A 234 -3.72 -1.87 -25.01
C TYR A 234 -3.92 -3.32 -24.55
N SER A 235 -3.60 -3.62 -23.29
CA SER A 235 -3.75 -4.99 -22.74
C SER A 235 -5.20 -5.45 -22.69
N ILE A 236 -6.14 -4.54 -22.37
CA ILE A 236 -7.57 -4.83 -22.42
C ILE A 236 -8.00 -5.16 -23.85
N GLY A 237 -7.60 -4.34 -24.82
CA GLY A 237 -7.91 -4.58 -26.23
C GLY A 237 -7.38 -5.92 -26.73
N GLU A 238 -6.17 -6.32 -26.32
CA GLU A 238 -5.58 -7.60 -26.69
C GLU A 238 -6.35 -8.79 -26.06
N VAL A 239 -6.69 -8.72 -24.77
CA VAL A 239 -7.47 -9.78 -24.11
C VAL A 239 -8.88 -9.90 -24.68
N LEU A 240 -9.50 -8.79 -25.11
CA LEU A 240 -10.81 -8.80 -25.76
C LEU A 240 -10.76 -9.18 -27.25
N GLY A 241 -9.57 -9.44 -27.80
CA GLY A 241 -9.39 -9.77 -29.22
C GLY A 241 -9.63 -8.61 -30.17
N LEU A 242 -9.65 -7.34 -29.68
CA LEU A 242 -9.83 -6.15 -30.49
C LEU A 242 -8.57 -5.78 -31.29
N PHE A 243 -7.40 -6.21 -30.84
CA PHE A 243 -6.11 -6.02 -31.50
C PHE A 243 -5.49 -7.38 -31.80
N ILE A 244 -5.51 -7.78 -33.04
CA ILE A 244 -4.77 -8.96 -33.50
C ILE A 244 -3.33 -8.48 -33.75
N VAL A 245 -2.44 -8.78 -32.81
CA VAL A 245 -1.00 -8.61 -33.05
C VAL A 245 -0.57 -9.72 -34.00
N ARG A 246 -0.27 -9.35 -35.26
CA ARG A 246 0.45 -10.21 -36.21
C ARG A 246 1.93 -10.24 -35.89
#